data_1affc1fac63499792d1bd47681bff7f3
#
_entry.id   1affc1fac63499792d1bd47681bff7f3
#
_cell.length_a   1.000
_cell.length_b   1.000
_cell.length_c   1.000
_cell.angle_alpha   90.00
_cell.angle_beta   90.00
_cell.angle_gamma   90.00
#
_symmetry.space_group_name_H-M   'P 1'
#
loop_
_entity.id
_entity.type
_entity.pdbx_description
1 polymer ?
#
loop_
_entity_poly.entity_id
_entity_poly.type
_entity_poly.pdbx_seq_one_letter_code
_entity_poly.pdbx_strand_id
1 'polypeptide(L)'
;MPYKDMREFLDVLRDDGQLKDCEVPIKAAHGDNELQALMRLLCQDDGPALMLHNLEGYNTPDIPVIFNPFGTRERTGMMIGERDPLASKKKHARVLGDPASWVDPVVVDRDEASCKEVVINKDDISLDKQLPHVWFGKEAASYITGAVGISHDPETGERNVGCYRMGQLWKAPHPLGEEYTEEQQKKTLLVFAFWNPPMSQIGMHLAKANAMGKRLEVAFACQCDPAIHLAGGTGLPYGQDEFRFAGGLRGAPVELVKAETVDIEVPATAEFIIEGTVIPDSETTIGNHSNPVGYYDAIQVFPLIEVTAITHRKDPLWYATMEMIPPFDHNYQALMPVETEVLADLQGKLPQVQDVVVTPNMTYVVQLNVDGAGKPHAEFGKHILHAVWGASGRWGRTAKIVIVVGPDVDPYDMDSIEWAIATRVQPATDTVINESGQAFVLDPSAPKGHHGFPVVGSQIGIDATMKVPERFETYQEVSQPTAEEVASIAEKMKGILG
;
A
#
# COMPACT_ATOMS: atom_id res chain seq x y z
N MET A 1 18.86 1.05 -11.52
CA MET A 1 19.28 -0.28 -11.04
C MET A 1 18.46 -0.61 -9.82
N PRO A 2 18.22 -1.86 -9.51
CA PRO A 2 17.50 -2.20 -8.29
C PRO A 2 18.33 -1.79 -7.07
N TYR A 3 17.64 -1.37 -6.02
CA TYR A 3 18.28 -1.11 -4.74
C TYR A 3 18.68 -2.43 -4.08
N LYS A 4 19.78 -2.42 -3.36
CA LYS A 4 20.20 -3.57 -2.56
C LYS A 4 19.26 -3.77 -1.36
N ASP A 5 18.88 -2.66 -0.72
CA ASP A 5 18.07 -2.62 0.49
C ASP A 5 17.35 -1.27 0.64
N MET A 6 16.64 -1.08 1.73
CA MET A 6 15.98 0.18 2.08
C MET A 6 16.97 1.33 2.21
N ARG A 7 18.19 1.09 2.71
CA ARG A 7 19.18 2.17 2.93
C ARG A 7 19.67 2.78 1.64
N GLU A 8 19.96 1.97 0.63
CA GLU A 8 20.34 2.47 -0.69
C GLU A 8 19.21 3.30 -1.32
N PHE A 9 17.96 2.90 -1.15
CA PHE A 9 16.82 3.71 -1.57
C PHE A 9 16.78 5.05 -0.84
N LEU A 10 16.97 5.05 0.49
CA LEU A 10 16.99 6.29 1.29
C LEU A 10 18.17 7.18 0.94
N ASP A 11 19.33 6.62 0.60
CA ASP A 11 20.49 7.40 0.15
C ASP A 11 20.19 8.11 -1.18
N VAL A 12 19.52 7.43 -2.12
CA VAL A 12 19.05 8.07 -3.36
C VAL A 12 18.06 9.20 -3.07
N LEU A 13 17.12 9.02 -2.15
CA LEU A 13 16.20 10.09 -1.75
C LEU A 13 16.95 11.27 -1.10
N ARG A 14 18.01 10.99 -0.32
CA ARG A 14 18.82 12.04 0.32
C ARG A 14 19.61 12.83 -0.73
N ASP A 15 20.25 12.16 -1.68
CA ASP A 15 20.98 12.79 -2.76
C ASP A 15 20.09 13.66 -3.66
N ASP A 16 18.84 13.27 -3.83
CA ASP A 16 17.82 14.06 -4.54
C ASP A 16 17.20 15.20 -3.70
N GLY A 17 17.57 15.32 -2.42
CA GLY A 17 16.96 16.28 -1.49
C GLY A 17 15.53 15.93 -1.05
N GLN A 18 15.08 14.71 -1.35
CA GLN A 18 13.75 14.19 -0.98
C GLN A 18 13.72 13.51 0.40
N LEU A 19 14.86 13.27 1.04
CA LEU A 19 14.96 12.83 2.43
C LEU A 19 15.72 13.89 3.25
N LYS A 20 15.16 14.27 4.40
CA LYS A 20 15.77 15.23 5.34
C LYS A 20 15.87 14.64 6.73
N ASP A 21 16.98 14.93 7.41
CA ASP A 21 17.13 14.61 8.83
C ASP A 21 16.37 15.64 9.68
N CYS A 22 15.68 15.18 10.73
CA CYS A 22 14.84 16.00 11.60
C CYS A 22 15.18 15.75 13.08
N GLU A 23 15.73 16.78 13.72
CA GLU A 23 16.06 16.82 15.15
C GLU A 23 14.97 17.50 16.00
N VAL A 24 13.90 17.97 15.35
CA VAL A 24 12.79 18.63 16.07
C VAL A 24 12.09 17.57 16.93
N PRO A 25 11.88 17.84 18.23
CA PRO A 25 11.13 16.94 19.09
C PRO A 25 9.70 16.76 18.60
N ILE A 26 9.29 15.51 18.41
CA ILE A 26 7.93 15.12 17.97
C ILE A 26 7.38 14.10 18.94
N LYS A 27 6.17 14.32 19.44
CA LYS A 27 5.52 13.38 20.35
C LYS A 27 5.02 12.14 19.61
N ALA A 28 5.36 10.97 20.16
CA ALA A 28 5.03 9.67 19.62
C ALA A 28 4.35 8.73 20.65
N ALA A 29 3.88 9.28 21.77
CA ALA A 29 3.19 8.52 22.81
C ALA A 29 1.69 8.32 22.49
N HIS A 30 1.08 7.33 23.12
CA HIS A 30 -0.34 7.05 22.96
C HIS A 30 -1.22 8.28 23.28
N GLY A 31 -2.10 8.62 22.38
CA GLY A 31 -3.00 9.76 22.49
C GLY A 31 -2.46 11.07 21.93
N ASP A 32 -1.17 11.13 21.58
CA ASP A 32 -0.59 12.28 20.89
C ASP A 32 -0.90 12.25 19.39
N ASN A 33 -1.16 13.43 18.82
CA ASN A 33 -1.51 13.56 17.40
C ASN A 33 -0.42 14.24 16.57
N GLU A 34 0.77 14.49 17.12
CA GLU A 34 1.82 15.23 16.41
C GLU A 34 2.34 14.49 15.18
N LEU A 35 2.58 13.16 15.27
CA LEU A 35 2.96 12.36 14.11
C LEU A 35 1.87 12.31 13.05
N GLN A 36 0.59 12.24 13.47
CA GLN A 36 -0.54 12.26 12.54
C GLN A 36 -0.65 13.62 11.82
N ALA A 37 -0.46 14.71 12.55
CA ALA A 37 -0.44 16.06 11.98
C ALA A 37 0.75 16.26 11.03
N LEU A 38 1.93 15.74 11.40
CA LEU A 38 3.12 15.77 10.55
C LEU A 38 2.90 14.98 9.25
N MET A 39 2.34 13.77 9.32
CA MET A 39 1.99 12.98 8.12
C MET A 39 1.05 13.77 7.21
N ARG A 40 0.01 14.38 7.78
CA ARG A 40 -0.93 15.20 7.02
C ARG A 40 -0.23 16.37 6.32
N LEU A 41 0.64 17.07 7.02
CA LEU A 41 1.41 18.19 6.46
C LEU A 41 2.31 17.73 5.31
N LEU A 42 3.05 16.64 5.49
CA LEU A 42 3.98 16.14 4.47
C LEU A 42 3.26 15.63 3.21
N CYS A 43 2.12 14.97 3.37
CA CYS A 43 1.42 14.37 2.23
C CYS A 43 0.49 15.36 1.49
N GLN A 44 0.20 16.55 2.03
CA GLN A 44 -0.60 17.55 1.33
C GLN A 44 0.15 18.26 0.21
N ASP A 45 1.46 18.48 0.38
CA ASP A 45 2.28 19.29 -0.53
C ASP A 45 3.46 18.47 -1.10
N ASP A 46 3.29 17.15 -1.27
CA ASP A 46 4.35 16.24 -1.74
C ASP A 46 5.66 16.40 -0.98
N GLY A 47 5.55 16.67 0.32
CA GLY A 47 6.67 16.93 1.21
C GLY A 47 7.69 15.80 1.28
N PRO A 48 8.91 16.07 1.78
CA PRO A 48 9.99 15.12 1.80
C PRO A 48 9.71 13.93 2.74
N ALA A 49 10.46 12.85 2.56
CA ALA A 49 10.67 11.86 3.60
C ALA A 49 11.49 12.50 4.74
N LEU A 50 11.29 12.01 5.95
CA LEU A 50 12.05 12.46 7.12
C LEU A 50 12.73 11.28 7.82
N MET A 51 13.95 11.50 8.29
CA MET A 51 14.59 10.67 9.29
C MET A 51 14.42 11.39 10.64
N LEU A 52 13.54 10.87 11.49
CA LEU A 52 13.22 11.44 12.79
C LEU A 52 14.19 10.89 13.85
N HIS A 53 14.99 11.77 14.48
CA HIS A 53 15.98 11.39 15.48
C HIS A 53 15.53 11.69 16.91
N ASN A 54 14.47 12.49 17.09
CA ASN A 54 14.02 12.93 18.40
C ASN A 54 12.50 12.73 18.58
N LEU A 55 12.12 11.52 19.00
CA LEU A 55 10.73 11.19 19.29
C LEU A 55 10.49 11.15 20.81
N GLU A 56 9.60 12.03 21.30
CA GLU A 56 9.22 12.06 22.71
C GLU A 56 8.21 10.97 23.04
N GLY A 57 8.41 10.25 24.15
CA GLY A 57 7.57 9.11 24.56
C GLY A 57 7.86 7.80 23.82
N TYR A 58 8.91 7.77 23.03
CA TYR A 58 9.41 6.64 22.28
C TYR A 58 10.28 5.72 23.17
N ASN A 59 10.12 4.40 23.03
CA ASN A 59 10.79 3.45 23.92
C ASN A 59 12.21 3.04 23.49
N THR A 60 12.58 3.31 22.24
CA THR A 60 13.89 2.95 21.64
C THR A 60 14.58 4.17 21.03
N PRO A 61 15.03 5.14 21.86
CA PRO A 61 15.49 6.46 21.39
C PRO A 61 16.72 6.41 20.47
N ASP A 62 17.49 5.31 20.53
CA ASP A 62 18.68 5.12 19.68
C ASP A 62 18.34 4.63 18.27
N ILE A 63 17.08 4.25 17.99
CA ILE A 63 16.63 3.79 16.69
C ILE A 63 15.93 4.94 15.97
N PRO A 64 16.52 5.52 14.90
CA PRO A 64 15.86 6.57 14.13
C PRO A 64 14.66 6.02 13.36
N VAL A 65 13.66 6.89 13.15
CA VAL A 65 12.41 6.52 12.50
C VAL A 65 12.33 7.16 11.12
N ILE A 66 12.18 6.31 10.10
CA ILE A 66 11.87 6.74 8.74
C ILE A 66 10.38 7.06 8.67
N PHE A 67 10.05 8.22 8.11
CA PHE A 67 8.69 8.73 8.01
C PHE A 67 8.43 9.29 6.61
N ASN A 68 7.32 8.92 5.98
CA ASN A 68 6.92 9.36 4.64
C ASN A 68 7.87 8.99 3.47
N PRO A 69 8.54 7.82 3.43
CA PRO A 69 9.44 7.49 2.33
C PRO A 69 8.73 7.22 0.99
N PHE A 70 7.45 6.85 0.99
CA PHE A 70 6.67 6.49 -0.20
C PHE A 70 5.53 7.47 -0.53
N GLY A 71 5.46 8.61 0.15
CA GLY A 71 4.31 9.52 0.18
C GLY A 71 4.12 10.38 -1.08
N THR A 72 4.73 10.02 -2.21
CA THR A 72 4.44 10.60 -3.53
C THR A 72 4.41 9.53 -4.60
N ARG A 73 3.76 9.82 -5.73
CA ARG A 73 3.75 8.91 -6.89
C ARG A 73 5.15 8.69 -7.47
N GLU A 74 5.98 9.73 -7.49
CA GLU A 74 7.37 9.63 -7.93
C GLU A 74 8.16 8.66 -7.04
N ARG A 75 8.14 8.86 -5.70
CA ARG A 75 8.85 7.98 -4.77
C ARG A 75 8.34 6.54 -4.81
N THR A 76 7.03 6.35 -5.02
CA THR A 76 6.47 5.01 -5.24
C THR A 76 7.00 4.38 -6.53
N GLY A 77 7.10 5.12 -7.62
CA GLY A 77 7.72 4.64 -8.86
C GLY A 77 9.21 4.35 -8.69
N MET A 78 9.91 5.18 -7.92
CA MET A 78 11.33 4.95 -7.60
C MET A 78 11.59 3.64 -6.86
N MET A 79 10.61 3.08 -6.12
CA MET A 79 10.73 1.74 -5.52
C MET A 79 11.15 0.66 -6.52
N ILE A 80 10.83 0.85 -7.79
CA ILE A 80 11.20 -0.05 -8.89
C ILE A 80 12.08 0.62 -9.95
N GLY A 81 12.68 1.76 -9.62
CA GLY A 81 13.65 2.47 -10.47
C GLY A 81 13.03 3.30 -11.59
N GLU A 82 11.77 3.69 -11.48
CA GLU A 82 11.06 4.56 -12.43
C GLU A 82 10.53 5.80 -11.71
N ARG A 83 10.78 7.00 -12.27
CA ARG A 83 10.27 8.25 -11.67
C ARG A 83 8.93 8.68 -12.22
N ASP A 84 8.72 8.46 -13.51
CA ASP A 84 7.47 8.80 -14.17
C ASP A 84 6.33 7.88 -13.72
N PRO A 85 5.20 8.40 -13.23
CA PRO A 85 4.11 7.58 -12.70
C PRO A 85 3.50 6.62 -13.74
N LEU A 86 3.39 7.04 -15.00
CA LEU A 86 2.84 6.17 -16.05
C LEU A 86 3.84 5.09 -16.48
N ALA A 87 5.13 5.44 -16.58
CA ALA A 87 6.18 4.48 -16.89
C ALA A 87 6.30 3.41 -15.79
N SER A 88 6.22 3.82 -14.52
CA SER A 88 6.25 2.89 -13.37
C SER A 88 5.08 1.91 -13.39
N LYS A 89 3.86 2.39 -13.67
CA LYS A 89 2.67 1.54 -13.83
C LYS A 89 2.83 0.56 -15.00
N LYS A 90 3.30 1.03 -16.15
CA LYS A 90 3.55 0.17 -17.33
C LYS A 90 4.62 -0.88 -17.05
N LYS A 91 5.68 -0.53 -16.32
CA LYS A 91 6.70 -1.50 -15.88
C LYS A 91 6.10 -2.56 -14.96
N HIS A 92 5.36 -2.13 -13.93
CA HIS A 92 4.69 -3.04 -13.01
C HIS A 92 3.69 -3.95 -13.74
N ALA A 93 2.85 -3.39 -14.63
CA ALA A 93 1.88 -4.15 -15.44
C ALA A 93 2.56 -5.20 -16.33
N ARG A 94 3.66 -4.83 -16.98
CA ARG A 94 4.41 -5.74 -17.85
C ARG A 94 4.97 -6.92 -17.07
N VAL A 95 5.60 -6.66 -15.90
CA VAL A 95 6.16 -7.74 -15.06
C VAL A 95 5.04 -8.60 -14.49
N LEU A 96 3.93 -8.00 -14.03
CA LEU A 96 2.77 -8.74 -13.51
C LEU A 96 2.16 -9.65 -14.59
N GLY A 97 2.06 -9.17 -15.82
CA GLY A 97 1.48 -9.92 -16.95
C GLY A 97 2.40 -10.97 -17.58
N ASP A 98 3.67 -11.00 -17.22
CA ASP A 98 4.66 -11.93 -17.77
C ASP A 98 5.44 -12.67 -16.67
N PRO A 99 4.87 -13.73 -16.07
CA PRO A 99 5.55 -14.52 -15.04
C PRO A 99 6.89 -15.16 -15.51
N ALA A 100 7.14 -15.23 -16.81
CA ALA A 100 8.43 -15.70 -17.33
C ALA A 100 9.56 -14.68 -17.14
N SER A 101 9.23 -13.40 -16.93
CA SER A 101 10.17 -12.34 -16.59
C SER A 101 10.52 -12.28 -15.10
N TRP A 102 9.85 -13.06 -14.26
CA TRP A 102 10.11 -13.09 -12.82
C TRP A 102 11.44 -13.79 -12.53
N VAL A 103 12.16 -13.27 -11.53
CA VAL A 103 13.50 -13.76 -11.18
C VAL A 103 13.44 -14.54 -9.87
N ASP A 104 13.90 -15.77 -9.89
CA ASP A 104 13.91 -16.62 -8.68
C ASP A 104 14.81 -16.01 -7.61
N PRO A 105 14.38 -16.01 -6.33
CA PRO A 105 15.22 -15.57 -5.23
C PRO A 105 16.41 -16.51 -5.05
N VAL A 106 17.47 -16.02 -4.40
CA VAL A 106 18.67 -16.80 -4.05
C VAL A 106 18.83 -16.85 -2.54
N VAL A 107 19.21 -18.00 -2.03
CA VAL A 107 19.54 -18.15 -0.61
C VAL A 107 21.04 -17.87 -0.45
N VAL A 108 21.36 -16.91 0.42
CA VAL A 108 22.74 -16.53 0.77
C VAL A 108 23.16 -17.15 2.09
N ASP A 109 24.47 -17.15 2.33
CA ASP A 109 25.01 -17.61 3.60
C ASP A 109 24.66 -16.61 4.72
N ARG A 110 24.55 -17.15 5.95
CA ARG A 110 24.17 -16.36 7.13
C ARG A 110 25.08 -15.15 7.36
N ASP A 111 26.36 -15.30 7.09
CA ASP A 111 27.36 -14.25 7.31
C ASP A 111 27.26 -13.09 6.27
N GLU A 112 26.52 -13.29 5.18
CA GLU A 112 26.23 -12.28 4.16
C GLU A 112 24.93 -11.53 4.47
N ALA A 113 24.12 -12.02 5.43
CA ALA A 113 22.82 -11.49 5.77
C ALA A 113 22.90 -10.42 6.88
N SER A 114 22.79 -9.16 6.53
CA SER A 114 22.83 -8.04 7.49
C SER A 114 21.69 -8.08 8.53
N CYS A 115 20.55 -8.68 8.20
CA CYS A 115 19.46 -8.86 9.16
C CYS A 115 19.81 -9.84 10.31
N LYS A 116 20.95 -10.55 10.23
CA LYS A 116 21.42 -11.54 11.23
C LYS A 116 22.55 -11.03 12.12
N GLU A 117 22.88 -9.73 12.05
CA GLU A 117 23.99 -9.16 12.85
C GLU A 117 23.72 -9.19 14.36
N VAL A 118 22.47 -9.06 14.77
CA VAL A 118 22.01 -9.20 16.16
C VAL A 118 20.91 -10.25 16.20
N VAL A 119 20.99 -11.18 17.16
CA VAL A 119 20.00 -12.24 17.36
C VAL A 119 19.51 -12.22 18.80
N ILE A 120 18.20 -12.11 18.97
CA ILE A 120 17.50 -12.15 20.25
C ILE A 120 16.69 -13.44 20.27
N ASN A 121 17.11 -14.37 21.14
CA ASN A 121 16.47 -15.68 21.26
C ASN A 121 15.19 -15.60 22.11
N LYS A 122 14.36 -16.63 22.02
CA LYS A 122 13.05 -16.74 22.68
C LYS A 122 13.04 -16.32 24.15
N ASP A 123 14.04 -16.76 24.92
CA ASP A 123 14.11 -16.53 26.37
C ASP A 123 14.40 -15.05 26.70
N ASP A 124 15.09 -14.35 25.81
CA ASP A 124 15.50 -12.95 25.96
C ASP A 124 14.51 -11.96 25.36
N ILE A 125 13.42 -12.43 24.74
CA ILE A 125 12.44 -11.56 24.10
C ILE A 125 11.70 -10.71 25.14
N SER A 126 11.72 -9.39 24.88
CA SER A 126 10.98 -8.35 25.59
C SER A 126 10.61 -7.27 24.59
N LEU A 127 9.46 -7.44 23.91
CA LEU A 127 9.03 -6.56 22.80
C LEU A 127 8.99 -5.08 23.20
N ASP A 128 8.65 -4.80 24.46
CA ASP A 128 8.64 -3.46 25.04
C ASP A 128 10.01 -2.76 25.06
N LYS A 129 11.11 -3.51 24.88
CA LYS A 129 12.49 -2.99 24.85
C LYS A 129 13.16 -3.11 23.48
N GLN A 130 12.69 -4.02 22.65
CA GLN A 130 13.39 -4.43 21.43
C GLN A 130 12.71 -3.94 20.14
N LEU A 131 11.40 -3.74 20.18
CA LEU A 131 10.66 -3.17 19.05
C LEU A 131 10.23 -1.74 19.35
N PRO A 132 10.40 -0.84 18.39
CA PRO A 132 9.91 0.51 18.48
C PRO A 132 8.40 0.60 18.68
N HIS A 133 7.95 1.39 19.65
CA HIS A 133 6.55 1.69 19.90
C HIS A 133 6.24 3.11 19.43
N VAL A 134 5.74 3.24 18.22
CA VAL A 134 5.29 4.51 17.64
C VAL A 134 3.77 4.55 17.66
N TRP A 135 3.19 5.55 18.31
CA TRP A 135 1.75 5.69 18.46
C TRP A 135 1.20 6.79 17.58
N PHE A 136 0.02 6.55 17.02
CA PHE A 136 -0.68 7.51 16.17
C PHE A 136 -2.10 7.77 16.71
N GLY A 137 -2.30 8.96 17.25
CA GLY A 137 -3.60 9.43 17.66
C GLY A 137 -4.33 8.48 18.63
N LYS A 138 -5.49 8.00 18.22
CA LYS A 138 -6.37 7.16 19.05
C LYS A 138 -6.27 5.67 18.72
N GLU A 139 -5.22 5.24 18.04
CA GLU A 139 -5.03 3.81 17.79
C GLU A 139 -4.95 3.00 19.06
N ALA A 140 -5.53 1.80 19.03
CA ALA A 140 -5.63 0.94 20.23
C ALA A 140 -4.34 0.12 20.48
N ALA A 141 -3.39 0.16 19.58
CA ALA A 141 -2.08 -0.47 19.73
C ALA A 141 -1.01 0.36 19.00
N SER A 142 0.26 0.18 19.36
CA SER A 142 1.35 0.56 18.49
C SER A 142 1.44 -0.45 17.35
N TYR A 143 1.10 -0.03 16.13
CA TYR A 143 1.05 -0.92 14.98
C TYR A 143 2.36 -0.94 14.20
N ILE A 144 2.73 -2.13 13.73
CA ILE A 144 3.80 -2.37 12.76
C ILE A 144 3.10 -2.50 11.41
N THR A 145 2.98 -1.39 10.68
CA THR A 145 2.26 -1.32 9.40
C THR A 145 3.18 -1.56 8.21
N GLY A 146 4.46 -1.18 8.32
CA GLY A 146 5.45 -1.27 7.24
C GLY A 146 6.23 -2.59 7.19
N ALA A 147 5.60 -3.73 7.48
CA ALA A 147 6.23 -5.04 7.39
C ALA A 147 5.59 -5.91 6.32
N VAL A 148 6.38 -6.83 5.73
CA VAL A 148 5.89 -7.92 4.91
C VAL A 148 5.92 -9.22 5.70
N GLY A 149 4.78 -9.91 5.76
CA GLY A 149 4.63 -11.20 6.44
C GLY A 149 4.82 -12.35 5.46
N ILE A 150 5.55 -13.35 5.88
CA ILE A 150 5.92 -14.53 5.10
C ILE A 150 5.32 -15.75 5.78
N SER A 151 4.67 -16.62 5.03
CA SER A 151 4.16 -17.90 5.50
C SER A 151 4.15 -18.92 4.36
N HIS A 152 4.15 -20.20 4.70
CA HIS A 152 3.98 -21.28 3.73
C HIS A 152 2.60 -21.93 3.88
N ASP A 153 2.00 -22.30 2.75
CA ASP A 153 0.80 -23.12 2.74
C ASP A 153 1.12 -24.48 3.43
N PRO A 154 0.43 -24.83 4.52
CA PRO A 154 0.74 -26.05 5.28
C PRO A 154 0.43 -27.35 4.53
N GLU A 155 -0.28 -27.30 3.38
CA GLU A 155 -0.60 -28.45 2.53
C GLU A 155 0.39 -28.57 1.36
N THR A 156 0.71 -27.46 0.69
CA THR A 156 1.48 -27.46 -0.56
C THR A 156 2.93 -26.98 -0.38
N GLY A 157 3.22 -26.22 0.69
CA GLY A 157 4.52 -25.58 0.91
C GLY A 157 4.72 -24.31 0.09
N GLU A 158 3.71 -23.85 -0.68
CA GLU A 158 3.79 -22.62 -1.47
C GLU A 158 3.94 -21.40 -0.56
N ARG A 159 4.86 -20.50 -0.94
CA ARG A 159 5.15 -19.28 -0.19
C ARG A 159 4.11 -18.21 -0.50
N ASN A 160 3.75 -17.45 0.52
CA ASN A 160 3.06 -16.19 0.42
C ASN A 160 3.86 -15.09 1.11
N VAL A 161 3.95 -13.93 0.49
CA VAL A 161 4.56 -12.72 1.05
C VAL A 161 3.58 -11.57 0.88
N GLY A 162 3.08 -11.00 1.98
CA GLY A 162 2.09 -9.93 1.90
C GLY A 162 2.26 -8.86 2.98
N CYS A 163 1.72 -7.68 2.73
CA CYS A 163 1.65 -6.61 3.72
C CYS A 163 0.58 -6.93 4.76
N TYR A 164 0.98 -7.36 5.94
CA TYR A 164 0.09 -7.67 7.05
C TYR A 164 0.47 -6.84 8.27
N ARG A 165 -0.45 -6.00 8.72
CA ARG A 165 -0.26 -5.21 9.93
C ARG A 165 -0.19 -6.10 11.16
N MET A 166 0.72 -5.77 12.07
CA MET A 166 0.77 -6.38 13.41
C MET A 166 0.50 -5.31 14.46
N GLY A 167 -0.03 -5.71 15.61
CA GLY A 167 -0.21 -4.83 16.76
C GLY A 167 0.58 -5.32 17.97
N GLN A 168 1.22 -4.40 18.65
CA GLN A 168 1.95 -4.65 19.89
C GLN A 168 1.01 -4.52 21.08
N LEU A 169 0.98 -5.52 21.96
CA LEU A 169 0.06 -5.52 23.11
C LEU A 169 0.55 -4.66 24.28
N TRP A 170 1.81 -4.24 24.28
CA TRP A 170 2.41 -3.43 25.34
C TRP A 170 1.67 -2.09 25.52
N LYS A 171 1.11 -1.89 26.71
CA LYS A 171 0.28 -0.72 27.05
C LYS A 171 -0.91 -0.48 26.13
N ALA A 172 -1.30 -1.45 25.31
CA ALA A 172 -2.48 -1.32 24.48
C ALA A 172 -3.74 -1.26 25.34
N PRO A 173 -4.60 -0.22 25.22
CA PRO A 173 -5.87 -0.18 25.90
C PRO A 173 -6.83 -1.22 25.29
N HIS A 174 -7.34 -2.13 26.13
CA HIS A 174 -8.24 -3.18 25.65
C HIS A 174 -9.71 -2.75 25.71
N PRO A 175 -10.44 -2.76 24.60
CA PRO A 175 -11.80 -2.21 24.55
C PRO A 175 -12.83 -3.04 25.32
N LEU A 176 -12.56 -4.32 25.56
CA LEU A 176 -13.45 -5.23 26.29
C LEU A 176 -12.96 -5.56 27.70
N GLY A 177 -11.92 -4.88 28.18
CA GLY A 177 -11.37 -5.14 29.52
C GLY A 177 -10.64 -6.49 29.63
N GLU A 178 -10.24 -7.06 28.51
CA GLU A 178 -9.33 -8.22 28.50
C GLU A 178 -7.99 -7.80 29.10
N GLU A 179 -7.51 -8.58 30.04
CA GLU A 179 -6.21 -8.33 30.68
C GLU A 179 -5.19 -9.32 30.11
N TYR A 180 -4.13 -8.78 29.51
CA TYR A 180 -2.95 -9.58 29.20
C TYR A 180 -1.97 -9.55 30.33
N THR A 181 -1.40 -10.70 30.66
CA THR A 181 -0.27 -10.75 31.58
C THR A 181 0.91 -9.98 31.01
N GLU A 182 1.78 -9.46 31.88
CA GLU A 182 2.99 -8.77 31.43
C GLU A 182 3.85 -9.63 30.48
N GLU A 183 3.90 -10.90 30.71
CA GLU A 183 4.60 -11.86 29.84
C GLU A 183 3.97 -11.93 28.44
N GLN A 184 2.64 -12.01 28.34
CA GLN A 184 1.95 -12.01 27.06
C GLN A 184 2.19 -10.70 26.30
N GLN A 185 2.09 -9.54 26.96
CA GLN A 185 2.34 -8.26 26.36
C GLN A 185 3.77 -8.14 25.78
N LYS A 186 4.76 -8.79 26.41
CA LYS A 186 6.17 -8.71 26.03
C LYS A 186 6.62 -9.74 25.02
N LYS A 187 5.82 -10.77 24.76
CA LYS A 187 6.21 -11.91 23.89
C LYS A 187 5.23 -12.18 22.76
N THR A 188 4.15 -11.43 22.68
CA THR A 188 3.04 -11.72 21.77
C THR A 188 2.66 -10.51 20.94
N LEU A 189 2.41 -10.73 19.66
CA LEU A 189 1.84 -9.75 18.73
C LEU A 189 0.48 -10.24 18.26
N LEU A 190 -0.43 -9.32 17.92
CA LEU A 190 -1.58 -9.66 17.10
C LEU A 190 -1.23 -9.48 15.63
N VAL A 191 -1.91 -10.21 14.74
CA VAL A 191 -1.72 -10.07 13.28
C VAL A 191 -3.06 -9.95 12.55
N PHE A 192 -3.11 -9.05 11.57
CA PHE A 192 -4.27 -8.84 10.71
C PHE A 192 -4.40 -9.96 9.66
N ALA A 193 -4.52 -11.20 10.13
CA ALA A 193 -4.74 -12.38 9.32
C ALA A 193 -6.21 -12.78 9.42
N PHE A 194 -7.05 -12.26 8.52
CA PHE A 194 -8.49 -12.62 8.47
C PHE A 194 -8.62 -14.08 7.99
N TRP A 195 -8.88 -14.99 8.92
CA TRP A 195 -8.88 -16.42 8.66
C TRP A 195 -10.27 -17.07 8.74
N ASN A 196 -11.25 -16.42 9.35
CA ASN A 196 -12.60 -16.94 9.52
C ASN A 196 -13.69 -15.86 9.23
N PRO A 197 -14.22 -15.76 7.99
CA PRO A 197 -13.79 -16.47 6.80
C PRO A 197 -12.40 -15.97 6.31
N PRO A 198 -11.64 -16.79 5.60
CA PRO A 198 -10.33 -16.37 5.11
C PRO A 198 -10.48 -15.32 4.01
N MET A 199 -9.93 -14.12 4.26
CA MET A 199 -10.00 -12.97 3.35
C MET A 199 -8.62 -12.54 2.82
N SER A 200 -7.55 -13.20 3.27
CA SER A 200 -6.17 -12.97 2.87
C SER A 200 -5.42 -14.29 2.70
N GLN A 201 -4.32 -14.31 1.97
CA GLN A 201 -3.57 -15.54 1.75
C GLN A 201 -2.99 -16.11 3.06
N ILE A 202 -2.41 -15.27 3.92
CA ILE A 202 -1.99 -15.73 5.26
C ILE A 202 -3.17 -16.26 6.10
N GLY A 203 -4.36 -15.67 5.93
CA GLY A 203 -5.59 -16.15 6.58
C GLY A 203 -6.01 -17.54 6.04
N MET A 204 -5.82 -17.80 4.74
CA MET A 204 -6.03 -19.13 4.14
C MET A 204 -5.06 -20.15 4.71
N HIS A 205 -3.76 -19.79 4.82
CA HIS A 205 -2.74 -20.67 5.43
C HIS A 205 -3.09 -20.95 6.90
N LEU A 206 -3.51 -19.95 7.66
CA LEU A 206 -3.92 -20.14 9.05
C LEU A 206 -5.15 -21.04 9.18
N ALA A 207 -6.17 -20.85 8.35
CA ALA A 207 -7.36 -21.71 8.36
C ALA A 207 -7.01 -23.17 8.07
N LYS A 208 -6.11 -23.43 7.11
CA LYS A 208 -5.62 -24.77 6.81
C LYS A 208 -4.81 -25.34 7.98
N ALA A 209 -3.88 -24.57 8.55
CA ALA A 209 -3.08 -24.99 9.70
C ALA A 209 -3.96 -25.38 10.89
N ASN A 210 -4.95 -24.56 11.23
CA ASN A 210 -5.92 -24.86 12.29
C ASN A 210 -6.72 -26.14 12.00
N ALA A 211 -7.20 -26.34 10.76
CA ALA A 211 -7.89 -27.56 10.36
C ALA A 211 -7.00 -28.83 10.48
N MET A 212 -5.68 -28.67 10.34
CA MET A 212 -4.70 -29.76 10.51
C MET A 212 -4.23 -29.92 11.96
N GLY A 213 -4.68 -29.07 12.90
CA GLY A 213 -4.17 -29.05 14.28
C GLY A 213 -2.71 -28.64 14.39
N LYS A 214 -2.19 -27.85 13.45
CA LYS A 214 -0.81 -27.37 13.40
C LYS A 214 -0.73 -25.87 13.74
N ARG A 215 0.42 -25.44 14.26
CA ARG A 215 0.76 -24.03 14.33
C ARG A 215 1.22 -23.54 12.96
N LEU A 216 0.74 -22.38 12.53
CA LEU A 216 1.29 -21.73 11.34
C LEU A 216 2.56 -20.98 11.72
N GLU A 217 3.69 -21.34 11.10
CA GLU A 217 4.92 -20.59 11.18
C GLU A 217 4.83 -19.32 10.35
N VAL A 218 5.36 -18.22 10.89
CA VAL A 218 5.35 -16.91 10.24
C VAL A 218 6.66 -16.17 10.51
N ALA A 219 7.09 -15.38 9.55
CA ALA A 219 8.15 -14.40 9.73
C ALA A 219 7.73 -13.05 9.14
N PHE A 220 8.14 -11.95 9.76
CA PHE A 220 7.85 -10.61 9.30
C PHE A 220 9.16 -9.88 9.06
N ALA A 221 9.36 -9.40 7.83
CA ALA A 221 10.49 -8.58 7.46
C ALA A 221 10.07 -7.11 7.47
N CYS A 222 10.73 -6.33 8.31
CA CYS A 222 10.52 -4.89 8.42
C CYS A 222 11.61 -4.16 7.66
N GLN A 223 11.24 -3.11 6.91
CA GLN A 223 12.15 -2.24 6.16
C GLN A 223 13.14 -3.03 5.29
N CYS A 224 12.62 -3.87 4.42
CA CYS A 224 13.40 -4.56 3.39
C CYS A 224 13.47 -3.73 2.09
N ASP A 225 14.03 -4.30 1.02
CA ASP A 225 14.06 -3.69 -0.31
C ASP A 225 12.67 -3.15 -0.70
N PRO A 226 12.54 -1.91 -1.20
CA PRO A 226 11.26 -1.32 -1.59
C PRO A 226 10.46 -2.15 -2.59
N ALA A 227 11.12 -2.86 -3.53
CA ALA A 227 10.43 -3.73 -4.48
C ALA A 227 9.71 -4.90 -3.80
N ILE A 228 10.22 -5.39 -2.67
CA ILE A 228 9.56 -6.43 -1.85
C ILE A 228 8.29 -5.85 -1.20
N HIS A 229 8.35 -4.62 -0.69
CA HIS A 229 7.16 -3.95 -0.14
C HIS A 229 6.07 -3.77 -1.19
N LEU A 230 6.45 -3.35 -2.41
CA LEU A 230 5.51 -3.19 -3.51
C LEU A 230 4.92 -4.55 -3.94
N ALA A 231 5.75 -5.58 -4.04
CA ALA A 231 5.31 -6.94 -4.38
C ALA A 231 4.34 -7.49 -3.34
N GLY A 232 4.64 -7.32 -2.03
CA GLY A 232 3.74 -7.74 -0.95
C GLY A 232 2.41 -7.00 -0.91
N GLY A 233 2.35 -5.78 -1.50
CA GLY A 233 1.11 -5.02 -1.71
C GLY A 233 0.35 -5.41 -2.99
N THR A 234 0.97 -6.17 -3.89
CA THR A 234 0.38 -6.59 -5.15
C THR A 234 -0.41 -7.89 -4.96
N GLY A 235 -1.67 -7.90 -5.33
CA GLY A 235 -2.54 -9.06 -5.18
C GLY A 235 -2.25 -10.15 -6.22
N LEU A 236 -1.17 -10.91 -6.04
CA LEU A 236 -0.88 -12.04 -6.90
C LEU A 236 -1.91 -13.18 -6.74
N PRO A 237 -2.13 -14.00 -7.78
CA PRO A 237 -2.90 -15.23 -7.65
C PRO A 237 -2.33 -16.15 -6.57
N TYR A 238 -3.20 -16.90 -5.89
CA TYR A 238 -2.79 -17.84 -4.86
C TYR A 238 -1.74 -18.84 -5.37
N GLY A 239 -0.70 -19.10 -4.59
CA GLY A 239 0.40 -19.98 -4.94
C GLY A 239 1.49 -19.35 -5.82
N GLN A 240 1.39 -18.06 -6.12
CA GLN A 240 2.47 -17.32 -6.77
C GLN A 240 3.39 -16.71 -5.71
N ASP A 241 4.69 -16.72 -5.99
CA ASP A 241 5.72 -16.23 -5.06
C ASP A 241 6.04 -14.76 -5.32
N GLU A 242 5.70 -13.89 -4.37
CA GLU A 242 5.94 -12.44 -4.44
C GLU A 242 7.43 -12.10 -4.46
N PHE A 243 8.33 -12.93 -3.91
CA PHE A 243 9.77 -12.70 -4.03
C PHE A 243 10.26 -12.87 -5.47
N ARG A 244 9.70 -13.82 -6.22
CA ARG A 244 9.99 -13.95 -7.66
C ARG A 244 9.50 -12.73 -8.43
N PHE A 245 8.30 -12.26 -8.11
CA PHE A 245 7.74 -11.05 -8.72
C PHE A 245 8.57 -9.81 -8.37
N ALA A 246 8.97 -9.63 -7.11
CA ALA A 246 9.90 -8.56 -6.70
C ALA A 246 11.22 -8.63 -7.47
N GLY A 247 11.76 -9.83 -7.66
CA GLY A 247 12.95 -10.07 -8.50
C GLY A 247 12.75 -9.59 -9.94
N GLY A 248 11.58 -9.83 -10.53
CA GLY A 248 11.19 -9.31 -11.85
C GLY A 248 11.10 -7.78 -11.88
N LEU A 249 10.51 -7.15 -10.85
CA LEU A 249 10.41 -5.70 -10.75
C LEU A 249 11.77 -5.02 -10.64
N ARG A 250 12.68 -5.59 -9.85
CA ARG A 250 14.03 -5.05 -9.65
C ARG A 250 15.04 -5.50 -10.72
N GLY A 251 14.73 -6.54 -11.50
CA GLY A 251 15.62 -7.11 -12.53
C GLY A 251 16.83 -7.85 -11.95
N ALA A 252 16.74 -8.33 -10.70
CA ALA A 252 17.77 -9.08 -9.99
C ALA A 252 17.14 -9.97 -8.92
N PRO A 253 17.78 -11.10 -8.53
CA PRO A 253 17.29 -11.97 -7.47
C PRO A 253 17.08 -11.22 -6.16
N VAL A 254 16.05 -11.60 -5.40
CA VAL A 254 15.92 -11.25 -3.98
C VAL A 254 16.84 -12.17 -3.19
N GLU A 255 17.71 -11.61 -2.36
CA GLU A 255 18.58 -12.36 -1.46
C GLU A 255 17.82 -12.76 -0.20
N LEU A 256 17.74 -14.06 0.07
CA LEU A 256 17.07 -14.63 1.22
C LEU A 256 18.07 -15.35 2.13
N VAL A 257 17.76 -15.42 3.42
CA VAL A 257 18.50 -16.20 4.41
C VAL A 257 17.51 -17.00 5.26
N LYS A 258 17.90 -18.16 5.77
CA LYS A 258 17.06 -18.93 6.68
C LYS A 258 16.78 -18.18 7.97
N ALA A 259 15.54 -18.27 8.43
CA ALA A 259 15.12 -17.80 9.75
C ALA A 259 15.83 -18.63 10.86
N GLU A 260 15.80 -18.14 12.10
CA GLU A 260 16.48 -18.80 13.24
C GLU A 260 15.63 -19.93 13.84
N THR A 261 14.30 -19.75 13.89
CA THR A 261 13.41 -20.61 14.69
C THR A 261 12.24 -21.21 13.90
N VAL A 262 12.01 -20.75 12.67
CA VAL A 262 10.94 -21.23 11.79
C VAL A 262 11.51 -21.67 10.44
N ASP A 263 10.85 -22.58 9.74
CA ASP A 263 11.30 -23.10 8.44
C ASP A 263 10.86 -22.16 7.29
N ILE A 264 11.35 -20.91 7.35
CA ILE A 264 11.05 -19.84 6.41
C ILE A 264 12.35 -19.17 6.00
N GLU A 265 12.48 -18.79 4.70
CA GLU A 265 13.52 -17.88 4.24
C GLU A 265 12.99 -16.44 4.28
N VAL A 266 13.82 -15.52 4.78
CA VAL A 266 13.52 -14.10 4.98
C VAL A 266 14.48 -13.21 4.19
N PRO A 267 14.11 -11.98 3.80
CA PRO A 267 15.01 -11.05 3.13
C PRO A 267 16.28 -10.79 3.93
N ALA A 268 17.43 -11.10 3.34
CA ALA A 268 18.74 -11.03 3.99
C ALA A 268 19.15 -9.61 4.41
N THR A 269 18.57 -8.60 3.78
CA THR A 269 18.93 -7.19 3.96
C THR A 269 17.88 -6.37 4.74
N ALA A 270 16.87 -7.02 5.33
CA ALA A 270 15.88 -6.34 6.17
C ALA A 270 16.52 -5.68 7.41
N GLU A 271 15.91 -4.63 7.91
CA GLU A 271 16.34 -3.98 9.16
C GLU A 271 16.00 -4.85 10.37
N PHE A 272 14.77 -5.41 10.41
CA PHE A 272 14.32 -6.35 11.43
C PHE A 272 13.65 -7.56 10.79
N ILE A 273 13.84 -8.71 11.41
CA ILE A 273 13.05 -9.93 11.20
C ILE A 273 12.41 -10.31 12.52
N ILE A 274 11.10 -10.54 12.51
CA ILE A 274 10.33 -11.02 13.66
C ILE A 274 9.80 -12.40 13.30
N GLU A 275 10.23 -13.43 14.02
CA GLU A 275 9.86 -14.82 13.78
C GLU A 275 8.89 -15.31 14.85
N GLY A 276 7.95 -16.15 14.46
CA GLY A 276 7.00 -16.70 15.43
C GLY A 276 6.07 -17.75 14.87
N THR A 277 5.17 -18.19 15.73
CA THR A 277 4.09 -19.09 15.34
C THR A 277 2.76 -18.52 15.76
N VAL A 278 1.74 -18.62 14.89
CA VAL A 278 0.38 -18.25 15.26
C VAL A 278 -0.13 -19.26 16.29
N ILE A 279 -0.65 -18.74 17.39
CA ILE A 279 -1.23 -19.58 18.46
C ILE A 279 -2.56 -20.13 17.93
N PRO A 280 -2.74 -21.47 17.88
CA PRO A 280 -3.96 -22.06 17.34
C PRO A 280 -5.21 -21.58 18.08
N ASP A 281 -6.25 -21.31 17.32
CA ASP A 281 -7.56 -20.88 17.83
C ASP A 281 -7.50 -19.67 18.80
N SER A 282 -6.36 -18.94 18.78
CA SER A 282 -6.24 -17.72 19.56
C SER A 282 -6.99 -16.58 18.87
N GLU A 283 -7.70 -15.82 19.66
CA GLU A 283 -8.38 -14.61 19.22
C GLU A 283 -8.21 -13.53 20.28
N THR A 284 -7.92 -12.32 19.85
CA THR A 284 -7.94 -11.14 20.72
C THR A 284 -8.75 -10.04 20.05
N THR A 285 -9.46 -9.29 20.86
CA THR A 285 -10.20 -8.13 20.38
C THR A 285 -9.35 -6.89 20.49
N ILE A 286 -9.34 -6.09 19.44
CA ILE A 286 -8.73 -4.77 19.45
C ILE A 286 -9.71 -3.75 18.86
N GLY A 287 -9.75 -2.57 19.45
CA GLY A 287 -10.53 -1.45 18.94
C GLY A 287 -9.69 -0.48 18.14
N ASN A 288 -10.31 0.57 17.69
CA ASN A 288 -9.71 1.76 17.09
C ASN A 288 -8.39 1.52 16.36
N HIS A 289 -8.44 0.96 15.17
CA HIS A 289 -7.33 1.01 14.24
C HIS A 289 -7.76 1.81 13.00
N SER A 290 -6.88 2.68 12.55
CA SER A 290 -7.14 3.51 11.37
C SER A 290 -7.12 2.67 10.09
N ASN A 291 -7.92 3.07 9.12
CA ASN A 291 -8.04 2.41 7.83
C ASN A 291 -7.75 3.36 6.65
N PRO A 292 -7.46 2.85 5.43
CA PRO A 292 -7.05 3.66 4.30
C PRO A 292 -8.16 4.56 3.72
N VAL A 293 -9.39 4.49 4.20
CA VAL A 293 -10.46 5.43 3.84
C VAL A 293 -10.69 6.51 4.90
N GLY A 294 -9.84 6.59 5.91
CA GLY A 294 -9.78 7.69 6.86
C GLY A 294 -10.67 7.56 8.10
N TYR A 295 -11.10 6.35 8.43
CA TYR A 295 -11.90 6.09 9.63
C TYR A 295 -11.16 5.17 10.59
N TYR A 296 -11.55 5.21 11.84
CA TYR A 296 -11.20 4.16 12.79
C TYR A 296 -12.21 3.02 12.65
N ASP A 297 -11.71 1.82 12.42
CA ASP A 297 -12.56 0.63 12.40
C ASP A 297 -13.04 0.28 13.81
N ALA A 298 -14.21 -0.36 13.85
CA ALA A 298 -14.76 -0.90 15.08
C ALA A 298 -13.90 -2.05 15.63
N ILE A 299 -14.24 -2.50 16.82
CA ILE A 299 -13.63 -3.65 17.47
C ILE A 299 -13.64 -4.86 16.52
N GLN A 300 -12.48 -5.43 16.28
CA GLN A 300 -12.28 -6.62 15.46
C GLN A 300 -11.47 -7.66 16.22
N VAL A 301 -11.53 -8.89 15.75
CA VAL A 301 -10.88 -10.05 16.38
C VAL A 301 -9.73 -10.51 15.50
N PHE A 302 -8.55 -10.66 16.09
CA PHE A 302 -7.33 -11.07 15.40
C PHE A 302 -6.61 -12.19 16.15
N PRO A 303 -5.92 -13.11 15.41
CA PRO A 303 -5.10 -14.13 16.01
C PRO A 303 -3.81 -13.55 16.62
N LEU A 304 -3.25 -14.28 17.56
CA LEU A 304 -2.02 -13.95 18.27
C LEU A 304 -0.83 -14.75 17.72
N ILE A 305 0.33 -14.09 17.69
CA ILE A 305 1.62 -14.69 17.36
C ILE A 305 2.47 -14.78 18.63
N GLU A 306 2.93 -15.97 18.98
CA GLU A 306 4.01 -16.16 19.92
C GLU A 306 5.34 -15.88 19.20
N VAL A 307 6.05 -14.83 19.59
CA VAL A 307 7.35 -14.48 18.99
C VAL A 307 8.41 -15.41 19.51
N THR A 308 9.21 -15.98 18.60
CA THR A 308 10.23 -16.99 18.91
C THR A 308 11.66 -16.52 18.70
N ALA A 309 11.88 -15.55 17.83
CA ALA A 309 13.14 -14.84 17.66
C ALA A 309 12.90 -13.44 17.06
N ILE A 310 13.83 -12.53 17.35
CA ILE A 310 13.98 -11.27 16.67
C ILE A 310 15.43 -11.17 16.20
N THR A 311 15.62 -10.83 14.91
CA THR A 311 16.96 -10.52 14.41
C THR A 311 16.95 -9.15 13.76
N HIS A 312 18.07 -8.43 13.81
CA HIS A 312 18.16 -7.09 13.24
C HIS A 312 19.61 -6.69 12.94
N ARG A 313 19.77 -5.62 12.16
CA ARG A 313 21.06 -4.97 11.93
C ARG A 313 21.57 -4.34 13.23
N LYS A 314 22.89 -4.12 13.35
CA LYS A 314 23.48 -3.47 14.53
C LYS A 314 22.90 -2.10 14.83
N ASP A 315 22.78 -1.28 13.78
CA ASP A 315 22.27 0.09 13.86
C ASP A 315 20.96 0.17 13.04
N PRO A 316 19.84 -0.42 13.52
CA PRO A 316 18.66 -0.57 12.72
C PRO A 316 17.92 0.75 12.53
N LEU A 317 17.13 0.81 11.47
CA LEU A 317 16.17 1.87 11.20
C LEU A 317 14.76 1.34 11.40
N TRP A 318 13.82 2.21 11.77
CA TRP A 318 12.43 1.83 11.90
C TRP A 318 11.53 2.65 10.97
N TYR A 319 10.71 2.01 10.18
CA TYR A 319 9.71 2.69 9.36
C TYR A 319 8.38 2.74 10.11
N ALA A 320 7.93 3.95 10.40
CA ALA A 320 6.63 4.19 11.01
C ALA A 320 5.68 4.83 10.01
N THR A 321 4.53 4.24 9.86
CA THR A 321 3.46 4.76 9.00
C THR A 321 2.10 4.43 9.58
N MET A 322 1.09 5.18 9.17
CA MET A 322 -0.29 5.01 9.59
C MET A 322 -1.25 5.20 8.42
N GLU A 323 -2.44 4.71 8.58
CA GLU A 323 -3.57 5.05 7.71
C GLU A 323 -4.38 6.19 8.33
N MET A 324 -4.90 7.07 7.49
CA MET A 324 -5.69 8.24 7.90
C MET A 324 -6.53 8.73 6.71
N ILE A 325 -7.21 9.86 6.85
CA ILE A 325 -7.80 10.52 5.68
C ILE A 325 -6.70 10.75 4.63
N PRO A 326 -6.83 10.17 3.41
CA PRO A 326 -5.84 10.32 2.36
C PRO A 326 -5.55 11.79 1.98
N PRO A 327 -4.36 12.10 1.45
CA PRO A 327 -3.22 11.20 1.26
C PRO A 327 -2.44 10.93 2.56
N PHE A 328 -1.79 9.77 2.60
CA PHE A 328 -0.81 9.38 3.61
C PHE A 328 0.31 8.57 2.93
N ASP A 329 1.41 8.34 3.63
CA ASP A 329 2.66 7.81 3.08
C ASP A 329 2.49 6.61 2.11
N HIS A 330 2.11 5.44 2.62
CA HIS A 330 2.00 4.23 1.78
C HIS A 330 0.71 4.16 0.92
N ASN A 331 -0.06 5.24 0.88
CA ASN A 331 -1.28 5.31 0.07
C ASN A 331 -0.97 5.08 -1.42
N TYR A 332 0.03 5.78 -1.97
CA TYR A 332 0.41 5.63 -3.37
C TYR A 332 1.02 4.26 -3.68
N GLN A 333 1.77 3.68 -2.73
CA GLN A 333 2.26 2.30 -2.84
C GLN A 333 1.10 1.29 -2.96
N ALA A 334 0.03 1.46 -2.18
CA ALA A 334 -1.15 0.62 -2.25
C ALA A 334 -1.98 0.86 -3.53
N LEU A 335 -1.99 2.09 -4.06
CA LEU A 335 -2.75 2.45 -5.26
C LEU A 335 -2.08 1.97 -6.56
N MET A 336 -0.76 1.92 -6.64
CA MET A 336 -0.07 1.50 -7.87
C MET A 336 -0.51 0.11 -8.37
N PRO A 337 -0.57 -0.95 -7.55
CA PRO A 337 -1.11 -2.25 -7.99
C PRO A 337 -2.57 -2.19 -8.45
N VAL A 338 -3.39 -1.37 -7.77
CA VAL A 338 -4.80 -1.15 -8.15
C VAL A 338 -4.92 -0.53 -9.54
N GLU A 339 -4.20 0.56 -9.78
CA GLU A 339 -4.15 1.25 -11.07
C GLU A 339 -3.64 0.32 -12.18
N THR A 340 -2.59 -0.44 -11.87
CA THR A 340 -1.95 -1.36 -12.82
C THR A 340 -2.87 -2.51 -13.26
N GLU A 341 -3.59 -3.12 -12.31
CA GLU A 341 -4.52 -4.20 -12.60
C GLU A 341 -5.63 -3.72 -13.54
N VAL A 342 -6.25 -2.58 -13.22
CA VAL A 342 -7.34 -2.03 -14.03
C VAL A 342 -6.84 -1.56 -15.38
N LEU A 343 -5.69 -0.88 -15.43
CA LEU A 343 -5.08 -0.41 -16.68
C LEU A 343 -4.77 -1.59 -17.62
N ALA A 344 -4.14 -2.64 -17.12
CA ALA A 344 -3.77 -3.80 -17.92
C ALA A 344 -5.00 -4.53 -18.47
N ASP A 345 -6.04 -4.73 -17.66
CA ASP A 345 -7.29 -5.38 -18.10
C ASP A 345 -8.02 -4.55 -19.17
N LEU A 346 -8.07 -3.23 -19.00
CA LEU A 346 -8.72 -2.35 -19.96
C LEU A 346 -7.92 -2.24 -21.27
N GLN A 347 -6.62 -1.99 -21.22
CA GLN A 347 -5.77 -1.83 -22.43
C GLN A 347 -5.74 -3.08 -23.31
N GLY A 348 -5.85 -4.25 -22.71
CA GLY A 348 -5.94 -5.51 -23.45
C GLY A 348 -7.17 -5.62 -24.36
N LYS A 349 -8.22 -4.84 -24.09
CA LYS A 349 -9.51 -4.87 -24.79
C LYS A 349 -9.85 -3.54 -25.49
N LEU A 350 -9.39 -2.45 -24.94
CA LEU A 350 -9.76 -1.07 -25.29
C LEU A 350 -8.47 -0.22 -25.45
N PRO A 351 -7.82 -0.26 -26.61
CA PRO A 351 -6.56 0.45 -26.86
C PRO A 351 -6.67 1.97 -26.78
N GLN A 352 -7.89 2.50 -26.70
CA GLN A 352 -8.15 3.92 -26.48
C GLN A 352 -7.90 4.36 -25.03
N VAL A 353 -7.77 3.44 -24.08
CA VAL A 353 -7.41 3.75 -22.70
C VAL A 353 -5.91 4.05 -22.64
N GLN A 354 -5.57 5.29 -22.25
CA GLN A 354 -4.19 5.74 -22.12
C GLN A 354 -3.65 5.48 -20.72
N ASP A 355 -4.41 5.85 -19.71
CA ASP A 355 -4.03 5.73 -18.30
C ASP A 355 -5.24 5.44 -17.40
N VAL A 356 -4.97 4.85 -16.26
CA VAL A 356 -5.91 4.72 -15.14
C VAL A 356 -5.22 5.27 -13.90
N VAL A 357 -5.81 6.26 -13.29
CA VAL A 357 -5.32 6.90 -12.06
C VAL A 357 -6.37 6.71 -10.98
N VAL A 358 -5.97 6.20 -9.83
CA VAL A 358 -6.82 6.18 -8.64
C VAL A 358 -6.34 7.28 -7.70
N THR A 359 -7.20 8.25 -7.42
CA THR A 359 -6.85 9.31 -6.49
C THR A 359 -6.66 8.74 -5.08
N PRO A 360 -5.92 9.42 -4.20
CA PRO A 360 -5.80 9.00 -2.80
C PRO A 360 -7.14 8.72 -2.13
N ASN A 361 -8.20 9.42 -2.52
CA ASN A 361 -9.57 9.25 -2.01
C ASN A 361 -10.40 8.17 -2.74
N MET A 362 -9.74 7.23 -3.47
CA MET A 362 -10.37 6.10 -4.16
C MET A 362 -11.35 6.48 -5.29
N THR A 363 -11.15 7.63 -5.95
CA THR A 363 -11.83 7.98 -7.20
C THR A 363 -10.99 7.49 -8.38
N TYR A 364 -11.59 6.70 -9.25
CA TYR A 364 -10.93 6.16 -10.45
C TYR A 364 -11.10 7.12 -11.61
N VAL A 365 -10.01 7.53 -12.22
CA VAL A 365 -9.98 8.40 -13.41
C VAL A 365 -9.40 7.61 -14.56
N VAL A 366 -10.16 7.48 -15.65
CA VAL A 366 -9.70 6.78 -16.86
C VAL A 366 -9.48 7.82 -17.95
N GLN A 367 -8.23 8.03 -18.35
CA GLN A 367 -7.86 8.90 -19.44
C GLN A 367 -7.87 8.13 -20.76
N LEU A 368 -8.51 8.72 -21.77
CA LEU A 368 -8.50 8.20 -23.13
C LEU A 368 -7.44 8.92 -23.98
N ASN A 369 -6.94 8.25 -25.01
CA ASN A 369 -6.09 8.85 -26.04
C ASN A 369 -6.88 9.40 -27.24
N VAL A 370 -8.21 9.38 -27.15
CA VAL A 370 -9.16 9.88 -28.15
C VAL A 370 -10.24 10.71 -27.49
N ASP A 371 -10.78 11.70 -28.22
CA ASP A 371 -11.91 12.49 -27.77
C ASP A 371 -12.78 13.00 -28.94
N GLY A 372 -13.93 13.57 -28.66
CA GLY A 372 -14.83 14.13 -29.64
C GLY A 372 -15.12 13.17 -30.80
N ALA A 373 -14.87 13.60 -32.02
CA ALA A 373 -15.06 12.81 -33.24
C ALA A 373 -14.09 11.64 -33.40
N GLY A 374 -13.01 11.59 -32.60
CA GLY A 374 -12.06 10.47 -32.59
C GLY A 374 -12.55 9.26 -31.80
N LYS A 375 -13.63 9.39 -31.02
CA LYS A 375 -14.21 8.26 -30.29
C LYS A 375 -14.89 7.26 -31.23
N PRO A 376 -14.84 5.94 -30.94
CA PRO A 376 -15.50 4.92 -31.73
C PRO A 376 -17.02 5.11 -31.92
N HIS A 377 -17.68 5.70 -30.92
CA HIS A 377 -19.10 6.03 -30.93
C HIS A 377 -19.46 7.06 -29.85
N ALA A 378 -20.63 7.67 -29.94
CA ALA A 378 -21.08 8.76 -29.06
C ALA A 378 -21.05 8.41 -27.56
N GLU A 379 -21.41 7.18 -27.21
CA GLU A 379 -21.51 6.71 -25.82
C GLU A 379 -20.24 5.98 -25.34
N PHE A 380 -19.10 6.24 -25.99
CA PHE A 380 -17.86 5.51 -25.70
C PHE A 380 -17.36 5.71 -24.28
N GLY A 381 -17.48 6.92 -23.72
CA GLY A 381 -17.16 7.16 -22.30
C GLY A 381 -17.95 6.25 -21.35
N LYS A 382 -19.25 6.08 -21.58
CA LYS A 382 -20.07 5.15 -20.78
C LYS A 382 -19.69 3.68 -20.99
N HIS A 383 -19.28 3.30 -22.20
CA HIS A 383 -18.74 1.97 -22.44
C HIS A 383 -17.52 1.71 -21.55
N ILE A 384 -16.62 2.68 -21.41
CA ILE A 384 -15.46 2.59 -20.52
C ILE A 384 -15.89 2.43 -19.05
N LEU A 385 -16.89 3.20 -18.57
CA LEU A 385 -17.43 3.05 -17.21
C LEU A 385 -17.84 1.60 -16.91
N HIS A 386 -18.63 1.01 -17.83
CA HIS A 386 -19.04 -0.39 -17.69
C HIS A 386 -17.87 -1.38 -17.79
N ALA A 387 -16.86 -1.07 -18.60
CA ALA A 387 -15.66 -1.91 -18.72
C ALA A 387 -14.85 -1.92 -17.41
N VAL A 388 -14.73 -0.80 -16.70
CA VAL A 388 -14.11 -0.73 -15.39
C VAL A 388 -14.83 -1.62 -14.39
N TRP A 389 -16.15 -1.51 -14.28
CA TRP A 389 -16.94 -2.34 -13.35
C TRP A 389 -17.00 -3.81 -13.75
N GLY A 390 -16.83 -4.12 -15.03
CA GLY A 390 -16.72 -5.47 -15.58
C GLY A 390 -15.28 -6.01 -15.62
N ALA A 391 -14.29 -5.31 -15.06
CA ALA A 391 -12.91 -5.76 -15.05
C ALA A 391 -12.78 -7.12 -14.35
N SER A 392 -11.92 -7.97 -14.91
CA SER A 392 -11.73 -9.33 -14.40
C SER A 392 -11.03 -9.38 -13.04
N GLY A 393 -10.25 -8.35 -12.72
CA GLY A 393 -9.52 -8.21 -11.50
C GLY A 393 -10.38 -7.85 -10.28
N ARG A 394 -9.69 -7.69 -9.16
CA ARG A 394 -10.33 -7.41 -7.87
C ARG A 394 -10.84 -5.96 -7.79
N TRP A 395 -10.08 -5.01 -8.35
CA TRP A 395 -10.23 -3.61 -7.97
C TRP A 395 -11.23 -2.82 -8.81
N GLY A 396 -11.25 -3.02 -10.13
CA GLY A 396 -12.15 -2.27 -11.02
C GLY A 396 -13.63 -2.42 -10.62
N ARG A 397 -14.07 -3.64 -10.33
CA ARG A 397 -15.46 -3.92 -9.93
C ARG A 397 -15.89 -3.29 -8.61
N THR A 398 -14.93 -2.90 -7.72
CA THR A 398 -15.21 -2.21 -6.46
C THR A 398 -15.10 -0.69 -6.56
N ALA A 399 -14.81 -0.15 -7.75
CA ALA A 399 -14.68 1.28 -7.99
C ALA A 399 -16.02 1.99 -7.78
N LYS A 400 -16.15 2.75 -6.69
CA LYS A 400 -17.39 3.44 -6.34
C LYS A 400 -17.64 4.66 -7.22
N ILE A 401 -16.59 5.41 -7.53
CA ILE A 401 -16.64 6.61 -8.37
C ILE A 401 -15.66 6.41 -9.53
N VAL A 402 -16.17 6.47 -10.77
CA VAL A 402 -15.37 6.37 -11.99
C VAL A 402 -15.61 7.58 -12.86
N ILE A 403 -14.56 8.25 -13.29
CA ILE A 403 -14.61 9.43 -14.17
C ILE A 403 -13.81 9.09 -15.44
N VAL A 404 -14.40 9.30 -16.61
CA VAL A 404 -13.70 9.12 -17.88
C VAL A 404 -13.43 10.50 -18.49
N VAL A 405 -12.18 10.76 -18.84
CA VAL A 405 -11.71 12.05 -19.38
C VAL A 405 -11.00 11.89 -20.72
N GLY A 406 -10.91 12.97 -21.48
CA GLY A 406 -10.18 13.02 -22.75
C GLY A 406 -8.67 13.21 -22.57
N PRO A 407 -7.90 13.22 -23.67
CA PRO A 407 -6.45 13.34 -23.65
C PRO A 407 -5.92 14.71 -23.20
N ASP A 408 -6.75 15.71 -23.20
CA ASP A 408 -6.46 17.11 -22.83
C ASP A 408 -6.67 17.38 -21.33
N VAL A 409 -7.08 16.39 -20.55
CA VAL A 409 -7.29 16.48 -19.10
C VAL A 409 -6.18 15.70 -18.39
N ASP A 410 -5.47 16.36 -17.50
CA ASP A 410 -4.47 15.66 -16.66
C ASP A 410 -5.20 14.79 -15.63
N PRO A 411 -5.06 13.45 -15.68
CA PRO A 411 -5.75 12.55 -14.76
C PRO A 411 -5.14 12.55 -13.35
N TYR A 412 -4.00 13.21 -13.14
CA TYR A 412 -3.34 13.39 -11.85
C TYR A 412 -3.74 14.69 -11.15
N ASP A 413 -4.34 15.62 -11.88
CA ASP A 413 -4.76 16.93 -11.38
C ASP A 413 -6.28 16.99 -11.15
N MET A 414 -6.69 17.09 -9.89
CA MET A 414 -8.12 17.16 -9.54
C MET A 414 -8.81 18.44 -10.05
N ASP A 415 -8.10 19.56 -10.14
CA ASP A 415 -8.67 20.81 -10.66
C ASP A 415 -8.97 20.68 -12.16
N SER A 416 -8.09 20.01 -12.92
CA SER A 416 -8.30 19.67 -14.33
C SER A 416 -9.52 18.74 -14.52
N ILE A 417 -9.65 17.73 -13.65
CA ILE A 417 -10.77 16.78 -13.68
C ILE A 417 -12.09 17.49 -13.33
N GLU A 418 -12.11 18.32 -12.28
CA GLU A 418 -13.29 19.08 -11.87
C GLU A 418 -13.73 20.06 -12.98
N TRP A 419 -12.77 20.73 -13.63
CA TRP A 419 -13.05 21.57 -14.77
C TRP A 419 -13.73 20.78 -15.92
N ALA A 420 -13.24 19.60 -16.25
CA ALA A 420 -13.84 18.77 -17.29
C ALA A 420 -15.26 18.33 -16.90
N ILE A 421 -15.51 17.98 -15.66
CA ILE A 421 -16.86 17.65 -15.16
C ILE A 421 -17.77 18.86 -15.28
N ALA A 422 -17.34 20.03 -14.80
CA ALA A 422 -18.17 21.26 -14.77
C ALA A 422 -18.52 21.74 -16.16
N THR A 423 -17.67 21.55 -17.18
CA THR A 423 -17.83 22.09 -18.50
C THR A 423 -18.36 21.12 -19.56
N ARG A 424 -18.24 19.80 -19.35
CA ARG A 424 -18.55 18.77 -20.37
C ARG A 424 -19.69 17.83 -19.99
N VAL A 425 -20.05 17.76 -18.70
CA VAL A 425 -21.03 16.80 -18.21
C VAL A 425 -22.41 17.41 -18.11
N GLN A 426 -23.38 16.75 -18.75
CA GLN A 426 -24.81 16.97 -18.48
C GLN A 426 -25.27 15.83 -17.55
N PRO A 427 -25.53 16.06 -16.26
CA PRO A 427 -25.73 14.99 -15.27
C PRO A 427 -26.77 13.94 -15.67
N ALA A 428 -27.87 14.35 -16.27
CA ALA A 428 -28.95 13.46 -16.66
C ALA A 428 -28.58 12.46 -17.78
N THR A 429 -27.60 12.80 -18.61
CA THR A 429 -27.23 11.99 -19.79
C THR A 429 -25.83 11.44 -19.75
N ASP A 430 -24.94 12.02 -18.94
CA ASP A 430 -23.52 11.68 -18.93
C ASP A 430 -23.08 10.97 -17.64
N THR A 431 -24.04 10.65 -16.77
CA THR A 431 -23.78 9.80 -15.61
C THR A 431 -24.45 8.44 -15.75
N VAL A 432 -23.83 7.45 -15.12
CA VAL A 432 -24.37 6.09 -14.99
C VAL A 432 -24.40 5.74 -13.50
N ILE A 433 -25.55 5.33 -13.01
CA ILE A 433 -25.70 4.79 -11.65
C ILE A 433 -25.85 3.26 -11.76
N ASN A 434 -24.91 2.54 -11.16
CA ASN A 434 -25.04 1.12 -10.93
C ASN A 434 -25.55 0.89 -9.50
N GLU A 435 -26.81 0.52 -9.35
CA GLU A 435 -27.48 0.42 -8.04
C GLU A 435 -27.00 -0.77 -7.22
N SER A 436 -26.40 -1.78 -7.84
CA SER A 436 -26.05 -3.06 -7.20
C SER A 436 -24.64 -3.53 -7.58
N GLY A 437 -23.67 -2.64 -7.50
CA GLY A 437 -22.25 -2.96 -7.71
C GLY A 437 -21.62 -3.65 -6.50
N GLN A 438 -20.44 -4.21 -6.70
CA GLN A 438 -19.64 -4.73 -5.59
C GLN A 438 -19.08 -3.54 -4.77
N ALA A 439 -19.35 -3.53 -3.48
CA ALA A 439 -18.79 -2.50 -2.60
C ALA A 439 -17.32 -2.77 -2.30
N PHE A 440 -16.57 -1.68 -2.09
CA PHE A 440 -15.25 -1.79 -1.46
C PHE A 440 -15.43 -2.21 0.00
N VAL A 441 -14.61 -3.15 0.45
CA VAL A 441 -14.76 -3.80 1.76
C VAL A 441 -14.71 -2.83 2.96
N LEU A 442 -14.05 -1.68 2.79
CA LEU A 442 -13.93 -0.64 3.81
C LEU A 442 -14.87 0.56 3.58
N ASP A 443 -15.81 0.49 2.62
CA ASP A 443 -16.77 1.58 2.39
C ASP A 443 -17.75 1.72 3.57
N PRO A 444 -17.64 2.78 4.40
CA PRO A 444 -18.47 2.93 5.58
C PRO A 444 -19.92 3.28 5.26
N SER A 445 -20.20 3.71 4.03
CA SER A 445 -21.55 4.09 3.59
C SER A 445 -22.33 2.94 2.97
N ALA A 446 -21.68 1.81 2.67
CA ALA A 446 -22.32 0.65 2.09
C ALA A 446 -22.94 -0.25 3.18
N PRO A 447 -24.07 -0.95 2.89
CA PRO A 447 -24.65 -1.89 3.81
C PRO A 447 -23.68 -3.01 4.19
N LYS A 448 -23.59 -3.34 5.46
CA LYS A 448 -22.75 -4.44 5.94
C LYS A 448 -23.42 -5.78 5.71
N GLY A 449 -22.66 -6.75 5.19
CA GLY A 449 -23.10 -8.15 5.07
C GLY A 449 -22.98 -8.93 6.38
N HIS A 450 -23.24 -10.24 6.33
CA HIS A 450 -23.26 -11.12 7.51
C HIS A 450 -21.93 -11.17 8.29
N HIS A 451 -20.80 -10.86 7.63
CA HIS A 451 -19.48 -10.85 8.26
C HIS A 451 -19.03 -9.45 8.70
N GLY A 452 -19.94 -8.47 8.75
CA GLY A 452 -19.64 -7.12 9.18
C GLY A 452 -18.95 -6.22 8.13
N PHE A 453 -18.63 -6.77 6.95
CA PHE A 453 -18.03 -6.02 5.83
C PHE A 453 -19.06 -5.71 4.74
N PRO A 454 -18.94 -4.56 4.05
CA PRO A 454 -19.75 -4.25 2.88
C PRO A 454 -19.55 -5.28 1.75
N VAL A 455 -20.64 -5.67 1.10
CA VAL A 455 -20.62 -6.61 -0.04
C VAL A 455 -21.20 -5.96 -1.29
N VAL A 456 -22.34 -5.27 -1.14
CA VAL A 456 -23.06 -4.61 -2.23
C VAL A 456 -23.23 -3.13 -1.90
N GLY A 457 -23.01 -2.30 -2.90
CA GLY A 457 -23.20 -0.85 -2.82
C GLY A 457 -23.53 -0.28 -4.19
N SER A 458 -23.93 0.98 -4.23
CA SER A 458 -24.12 1.67 -5.50
C SER A 458 -22.81 2.32 -5.97
N GLN A 459 -22.69 2.46 -7.29
CA GLN A 459 -21.53 3.04 -7.97
C GLN A 459 -22.00 4.16 -8.92
N ILE A 460 -21.18 5.20 -9.10
CA ILE A 460 -21.43 6.27 -10.04
C ILE A 460 -20.30 6.36 -11.06
N GLY A 461 -20.67 6.46 -12.34
CA GLY A 461 -19.76 6.76 -13.44
C GLY A 461 -20.10 8.09 -14.09
N ILE A 462 -19.09 8.86 -14.45
CA ILE A 462 -19.20 10.18 -15.06
C ILE A 462 -18.40 10.19 -16.36
N ASP A 463 -19.07 10.43 -17.49
CA ASP A 463 -18.43 10.64 -18.79
C ASP A 463 -18.12 12.14 -18.97
N ALA A 464 -16.91 12.56 -18.61
CA ALA A 464 -16.41 13.92 -18.77
C ALA A 464 -15.56 14.12 -20.05
N THR A 465 -15.70 13.23 -21.04
CA THR A 465 -15.08 13.41 -22.37
C THR A 465 -15.81 14.48 -23.19
N MET A 466 -15.16 15.04 -24.20
CA MET A 466 -15.83 15.84 -25.21
C MET A 466 -16.84 14.99 -25.96
N LYS A 467 -18.02 15.55 -26.23
CA LYS A 467 -19.08 14.84 -26.94
C LYS A 467 -18.86 14.91 -28.47
N VAL A 468 -19.38 13.95 -29.18
CA VAL A 468 -19.33 13.92 -30.64
C VAL A 468 -20.26 14.97 -31.24
N PRO A 469 -20.01 15.43 -32.48
CA PRO A 469 -20.80 16.50 -33.13
C PRO A 469 -22.30 16.25 -33.19
N GLU A 470 -22.73 14.99 -33.23
CA GLU A 470 -24.16 14.64 -33.24
C GLU A 470 -24.92 15.09 -31.97
N ARG A 471 -24.15 15.28 -30.89
CA ARG A 471 -24.70 15.69 -29.59
C ARG A 471 -24.58 17.19 -29.33
N PHE A 472 -23.51 17.79 -29.89
CA PHE A 472 -23.18 19.20 -29.75
C PHE A 472 -22.60 19.69 -31.07
N GLU A 473 -23.20 20.72 -31.67
CA GLU A 473 -22.80 21.28 -32.98
C GLU A 473 -21.31 21.67 -33.01
N THR A 474 -20.83 22.27 -31.92
CA THR A 474 -19.41 22.63 -31.75
C THR A 474 -19.02 22.71 -30.28
N TYR A 475 -17.82 22.20 -29.93
CA TYR A 475 -17.11 22.67 -28.74
C TYR A 475 -16.24 23.88 -29.12
N GLN A 476 -16.18 24.85 -28.24
CA GLN A 476 -15.20 25.91 -28.36
C GLN A 476 -13.81 25.35 -28.12
N GLU A 477 -12.81 25.92 -28.75
CA GLU A 477 -11.41 25.57 -28.51
C GLU A 477 -11.04 25.85 -27.05
N VAL A 478 -10.33 24.93 -26.44
CA VAL A 478 -9.88 25.08 -25.05
C VAL A 478 -8.75 26.08 -25.00
N SER A 479 -8.90 27.15 -24.22
CA SER A 479 -7.88 28.17 -24.04
C SER A 479 -6.86 27.77 -22.98
N GLN A 480 -5.90 26.99 -23.38
CA GLN A 480 -4.76 26.58 -22.52
C GLN A 480 -3.47 26.53 -23.32
N PRO A 481 -2.30 26.83 -22.69
CA PRO A 481 -1.01 26.63 -23.32
C PRO A 481 -0.70 25.14 -23.45
N THR A 482 0.14 24.80 -24.42
CA THR A 482 0.69 23.44 -24.53
C THR A 482 1.66 23.14 -23.39
N ALA A 483 1.87 21.86 -23.09
CA ALA A 483 2.86 21.44 -22.09
C ALA A 483 4.29 21.94 -22.44
N GLU A 484 4.64 22.02 -23.74
CA GLU A 484 5.93 22.55 -24.20
C GLU A 484 6.07 24.05 -23.92
N GLU A 485 5.00 24.83 -24.11
CA GLU A 485 4.97 26.26 -23.80
C GLU A 485 5.12 26.51 -22.31
N VAL A 486 4.40 25.70 -21.47
CA VAL A 486 4.51 25.79 -20.01
C VAL A 486 5.94 25.44 -19.58
N ALA A 487 6.54 24.34 -20.08
CA ALA A 487 7.89 23.95 -19.77
C ALA A 487 8.92 25.02 -20.20
N SER A 488 8.73 25.62 -21.39
CA SER A 488 9.59 26.69 -21.89
C SER A 488 9.55 27.94 -20.99
N ILE A 489 8.38 28.30 -20.49
CA ILE A 489 8.28 29.46 -19.58
C ILE A 489 8.80 29.13 -18.18
N ALA A 490 8.58 27.92 -17.69
CA ALA A 490 9.11 27.46 -16.42
C ALA A 490 10.64 27.56 -16.38
N GLU A 491 11.34 27.12 -17.45
CA GLU A 491 12.80 27.23 -17.53
C GLU A 491 13.26 28.70 -17.56
N LYS A 492 12.53 29.59 -18.24
CA LYS A 492 12.84 31.03 -18.24
C LYS A 492 12.65 31.67 -16.86
N MET A 493 11.72 31.15 -16.08
CA MET A 493 11.38 31.65 -14.75
C MET A 493 12.14 30.96 -13.61
N LYS A 494 13.00 30.00 -13.94
CA LYS A 494 13.84 29.31 -12.99
C LYS A 494 14.73 30.30 -12.24
N GLY A 495 14.65 30.30 -10.93
CA GLY A 495 15.30 31.29 -10.05
C GLY A 495 14.46 32.51 -9.66
N ILE A 496 13.23 32.61 -10.19
CA ILE A 496 12.23 33.59 -9.74
C ILE A 496 11.07 32.88 -9.02
N LEU A 497 10.64 31.74 -9.56
CA LEU A 497 9.52 30.98 -9.00
C LEU A 497 9.95 29.84 -8.07
N GLY A 498 11.26 29.59 -7.91
CA GLY A 498 11.82 28.60 -7.00
C GLY A 498 12.80 27.68 -7.68
#